data_5c522f256634e2bebbb52a94fb395ce0
#
_entry.id   5c522f256634e2bebbb52a94fb395ce0
#
_cell.length_a   1.000
_cell.length_b   1.000
_cell.length_c   1.000
_cell.angle_alpha   90.00
_cell.angle_beta   90.00
_cell.angle_gamma   90.00
#
_symmetry.space_group_name_H-M   'P 1'
#
loop_
_entity.id
_entity.type
_entity.pdbx_description
1 polymer ?
#
loop_
_entity_poly.entity_id
_entity_poly.type
_entity_poly.pdbx_seq_one_letter_code
_entity_poly.pdbx_strand_id
1 'polypeptide(L)'
;MPGWFLLRQAVTAALTANAVRPVPGFRVAIPSMAAGWLTSELAPHLLALTTADAVREATRARPDRRALALAGGSAVALAAMVGQSMRAKQHVDRALVEALGTDYREHLSAADTDVDLGTPLRQLAMPFRVVDDEVEVLKDIAYDAEHGKRGLLDVYRPRDGVEKAPVLLQVHGGGWTVGDKEHQGIPLMLHMAARGWVCVAINYRLSPRDAFPAHLVDVKRAIAWVREHGASYGADPSFLALTGGSAGGHLAALAALTPNVPEYQPGFEHVDTTVQAAAPHYGVYDFAGVIGTKRSEQMRDLFLGPRVLFKDPRAELAEFEKASPLTRVNADAPPFLVIHGSTDSLVEVAQARAFVEALRAVSRQPVAYAELPGTQHAFDVFPSIRSAHVVRGVDRFLRFTRERWVHG
;
A
#
# COMPACT_ATOMS: atom_id res chain seq x y z
N MET A 1 -29.95 27.07 -15.74
CA MET A 1 -29.42 27.71 -14.54
C MET A 1 -27.91 27.90 -14.75
N PRO A 2 -27.43 29.15 -15.03
CA PRO A 2 -26.01 29.37 -15.35
C PRO A 2 -25.05 29.09 -14.19
N GLY A 3 -25.47 29.23 -12.94
CA GLY A 3 -24.60 29.06 -11.77
C GLY A 3 -24.10 27.65 -11.47
N TRP A 4 -24.80 26.61 -11.88
CA TRP A 4 -24.41 25.24 -11.58
C TRP A 4 -23.16 24.76 -12.35
N PHE A 5 -22.98 25.21 -13.59
CA PHE A 5 -21.77 24.87 -14.35
C PHE A 5 -20.54 25.51 -13.71
N LEU A 6 -20.59 26.82 -13.41
CA LEU A 6 -19.49 27.52 -12.72
C LEU A 6 -19.14 26.85 -11.37
N LEU A 7 -20.15 26.51 -10.57
CA LEU A 7 -19.93 25.84 -9.29
C LEU A 7 -19.20 24.49 -9.45
N ARG A 8 -19.67 23.64 -10.38
CA ARG A 8 -18.99 22.36 -10.66
C ARG A 8 -17.54 22.56 -11.08
N GLN A 9 -17.29 23.51 -12.00
CA GLN A 9 -15.93 23.77 -12.46
C GLN A 9 -15.05 24.36 -11.36
N ALA A 10 -15.58 25.19 -10.48
CA ALA A 10 -14.84 25.71 -9.32
C ALA A 10 -14.47 24.59 -8.33
N VAL A 11 -15.40 23.67 -8.06
CA VAL A 11 -15.13 22.48 -7.21
C VAL A 11 -14.07 21.60 -7.88
N THR A 12 -14.23 21.28 -9.17
CA THR A 12 -13.24 20.46 -9.91
C THR A 12 -11.86 21.11 -9.89
N ALA A 13 -11.78 22.42 -10.10
CA ALA A 13 -10.52 23.16 -10.06
C ALA A 13 -9.87 23.11 -8.66
N ALA A 14 -10.65 23.27 -7.59
CA ALA A 14 -10.14 23.17 -6.22
C ALA A 14 -9.62 21.76 -5.89
N LEU A 15 -10.36 20.71 -6.26
CA LEU A 15 -9.95 19.31 -6.09
C LEU A 15 -8.67 19.00 -6.89
N THR A 16 -8.61 19.47 -8.14
CA THR A 16 -7.46 19.29 -9.02
C THR A 16 -6.22 20.04 -8.46
N ALA A 17 -6.40 21.26 -8.00
CA ALA A 17 -5.32 22.02 -7.36
C ALA A 17 -4.78 21.32 -6.11
N ASN A 18 -5.67 20.78 -5.26
CA ASN A 18 -5.27 20.00 -4.10
C ASN A 18 -4.57 18.69 -4.49
N ALA A 19 -4.97 18.02 -5.58
CA ALA A 19 -4.29 16.80 -6.04
C ALA A 19 -2.88 17.07 -6.56
N VAL A 20 -2.67 18.21 -7.25
CA VAL A 20 -1.33 18.66 -7.72
C VAL A 20 -0.45 19.11 -6.55
N ARG A 21 -1.00 19.89 -5.63
CA ARG A 21 -0.31 20.43 -4.47
C ARG A 21 -1.21 20.33 -3.25
N PRO A 22 -1.09 19.23 -2.46
CA PRO A 22 -1.93 19.01 -1.29
C PRO A 22 -1.85 20.16 -0.29
N VAL A 23 -3.01 20.51 0.28
CA VAL A 23 -3.08 21.55 1.32
C VAL A 23 -2.26 21.07 2.52
N PRO A 24 -1.22 21.81 2.93
CA PRO A 24 -0.34 21.39 4.02
C PRO A 24 -1.02 21.56 5.38
N GLY A 25 -0.64 20.73 6.34
CA GLY A 25 -1.03 20.85 7.73
C GLY A 25 -1.59 19.56 8.32
N PHE A 26 -1.17 19.24 9.55
CA PHE A 26 -1.53 17.99 10.23
C PHE A 26 -3.05 17.81 10.38
N ARG A 27 -3.77 18.91 10.75
CA ARG A 27 -5.23 18.86 10.98
C ARG A 27 -6.06 18.66 9.70
N VAL A 28 -5.53 19.04 8.56
CA VAL A 28 -6.20 18.93 7.25
C VAL A 28 -5.63 17.78 6.40
N ALA A 29 -4.69 17.01 6.95
CA ALA A 29 -4.01 15.94 6.22
C ALA A 29 -4.99 14.89 5.67
N ILE A 30 -5.93 14.42 6.47
CA ILE A 30 -6.94 13.42 6.06
C ILE A 30 -7.86 13.95 4.96
N PRO A 31 -8.57 15.10 5.10
CA PRO A 31 -9.41 15.62 4.02
C PRO A 31 -8.61 16.00 2.76
N SER A 32 -7.41 16.56 2.91
CA SER A 32 -6.51 16.85 1.79
C SER A 32 -6.08 15.56 1.06
N MET A 33 -5.73 14.52 1.81
CA MET A 33 -5.40 13.20 1.28
C MET A 33 -6.58 12.61 0.53
N ALA A 34 -7.76 12.51 1.13
CA ALA A 34 -8.93 11.89 0.53
C ALA A 34 -9.35 12.59 -0.77
N ALA A 35 -9.38 13.93 -0.77
CA ALA A 35 -9.68 14.72 -1.96
C ALA A 35 -8.61 14.54 -3.06
N GLY A 36 -7.32 14.58 -2.70
CA GLY A 36 -6.22 14.40 -3.64
C GLY A 36 -6.16 13.00 -4.23
N TRP A 37 -6.31 11.97 -3.39
CA TRP A 37 -6.34 10.56 -3.78
C TRP A 37 -7.44 10.27 -4.80
N LEU A 38 -8.71 10.58 -4.47
CA LEU A 38 -9.83 10.32 -5.38
C LEU A 38 -9.66 11.11 -6.69
N THR A 39 -9.18 12.35 -6.64
CA THR A 39 -8.98 13.16 -7.84
C THR A 39 -7.88 12.59 -8.74
N SER A 40 -6.75 12.15 -8.16
CA SER A 40 -5.62 11.62 -8.95
C SER A 40 -5.93 10.24 -9.53
N GLU A 41 -6.56 9.35 -8.77
CA GLU A 41 -6.82 7.98 -9.25
C GLU A 41 -8.05 7.90 -10.18
N LEU A 42 -9.02 8.81 -10.03
CA LEU A 42 -10.16 8.98 -10.93
C LEU A 42 -9.93 10.06 -12.00
N ALA A 43 -8.69 10.52 -12.20
CA ALA A 43 -8.37 11.56 -13.18
C ALA A 43 -8.90 11.27 -14.61
N PRO A 44 -8.88 10.05 -15.17
CA PRO A 44 -9.47 9.76 -16.47
C PRO A 44 -10.98 10.05 -16.53
N HIS A 45 -11.72 9.69 -15.47
CA HIS A 45 -13.17 9.88 -15.37
C HIS A 45 -13.51 11.37 -15.22
N LEU A 46 -12.77 12.06 -14.35
CA LEU A 46 -12.96 13.50 -14.13
C LEU A 46 -12.60 14.30 -15.38
N LEU A 47 -11.57 13.89 -16.13
CA LEU A 47 -11.20 14.50 -17.40
C LEU A 47 -12.32 14.35 -18.43
N ALA A 48 -12.88 13.15 -18.58
CA ALA A 48 -13.98 12.89 -19.51
C ALA A 48 -15.23 13.73 -19.14
N LEU A 49 -15.62 13.74 -17.87
CA LEU A 49 -16.75 14.54 -17.38
C LEU A 49 -16.54 16.04 -17.55
N THR A 50 -15.35 16.55 -17.21
CA THR A 50 -15.00 17.97 -17.35
C THR A 50 -15.02 18.39 -18.82
N THR A 51 -14.50 17.56 -19.72
CA THR A 51 -14.49 17.82 -21.16
C THR A 51 -15.92 17.82 -21.73
N ALA A 52 -16.73 16.83 -21.38
CA ALA A 52 -18.13 16.77 -21.83
C ALA A 52 -18.95 17.96 -21.34
N ASP A 53 -18.79 18.37 -20.09
CA ASP A 53 -19.42 19.56 -19.52
C ASP A 53 -18.97 20.85 -20.24
N ALA A 54 -17.66 20.98 -20.52
CA ALA A 54 -17.12 22.13 -21.23
C ALA A 54 -17.65 22.23 -22.68
N VAL A 55 -17.69 21.13 -23.40
CA VAL A 55 -18.27 21.08 -24.75
C VAL A 55 -19.74 21.49 -24.73
N ARG A 56 -20.53 20.93 -23.81
CA ARG A 56 -21.95 21.30 -23.65
C ARG A 56 -22.14 22.77 -23.33
N GLU A 57 -21.28 23.37 -22.49
CA GLU A 57 -21.36 24.80 -22.20
C GLU A 57 -20.96 25.67 -23.38
N ALA A 58 -19.91 25.27 -24.14
CA ALA A 58 -19.44 26.01 -25.29
C ALA A 58 -20.48 26.06 -26.46
N THR A 59 -21.39 25.09 -26.54
CA THR A 59 -22.47 25.07 -27.54
C THR A 59 -23.69 25.92 -27.17
N ARG A 60 -23.70 26.57 -26.00
CA ARG A 60 -24.80 27.47 -25.60
C ARG A 60 -24.73 28.83 -26.34
N ALA A 61 -25.88 29.44 -26.51
CA ALA A 61 -25.94 30.75 -27.13
C ALA A 61 -25.16 31.85 -26.35
N ARG A 62 -24.99 31.69 -25.05
CA ARG A 62 -24.21 32.56 -24.17
C ARG A 62 -23.39 31.73 -23.19
N PRO A 63 -22.22 31.25 -23.62
CA PRO A 63 -21.37 30.40 -22.77
C PRO A 63 -20.71 31.22 -21.65
N ASP A 64 -20.55 30.62 -20.48
CA ASP A 64 -19.80 31.18 -19.35
C ASP A 64 -18.28 30.98 -19.60
N ARG A 65 -17.64 32.06 -20.12
CA ARG A 65 -16.21 32.05 -20.44
C ARG A 65 -15.31 31.82 -19.22
N ARG A 66 -15.71 32.26 -18.01
CA ARG A 66 -14.92 32.04 -16.78
C ARG A 66 -14.96 30.57 -16.38
N ALA A 67 -16.14 29.99 -16.41
CA ALA A 67 -16.29 28.54 -16.12
C ALA A 67 -15.59 27.66 -17.17
N LEU A 68 -15.60 28.06 -18.45
CA LEU A 68 -14.84 27.38 -19.50
C LEU A 68 -13.33 27.49 -19.29
N ALA A 69 -12.81 28.62 -18.82
CA ALA A 69 -11.39 28.76 -18.51
C ALA A 69 -10.99 27.85 -17.32
N LEU A 70 -11.82 27.77 -16.26
CA LEU A 70 -11.60 26.84 -15.16
C LEU A 70 -11.63 25.36 -15.63
N ALA A 71 -12.60 25.01 -16.48
CA ALA A 71 -12.70 23.67 -17.06
C ALA A 71 -11.46 23.32 -17.88
N GLY A 72 -10.97 24.24 -18.71
CA GLY A 72 -9.76 24.07 -19.51
C GLY A 72 -8.51 23.86 -18.65
N GLY A 73 -8.31 24.69 -17.62
CA GLY A 73 -7.20 24.53 -16.67
C GLY A 73 -7.25 23.19 -15.92
N SER A 74 -8.44 22.81 -15.43
CA SER A 74 -8.64 21.51 -14.78
C SER A 74 -8.39 20.35 -15.72
N ALA A 75 -8.86 20.41 -16.98
CA ALA A 75 -8.66 19.38 -17.97
C ALA A 75 -7.16 19.15 -18.28
N VAL A 76 -6.38 20.22 -18.41
CA VAL A 76 -4.92 20.13 -18.60
C VAL A 76 -4.24 19.45 -17.41
N ALA A 77 -4.59 19.85 -16.17
CA ALA A 77 -4.01 19.23 -14.98
C ALA A 77 -4.43 17.77 -14.81
N LEU A 78 -5.70 17.42 -15.08
CA LEU A 78 -6.19 16.04 -15.04
C LEU A 78 -5.50 15.18 -16.13
N ALA A 79 -5.30 15.70 -17.33
CA ALA A 79 -4.54 15.01 -18.39
C ALA A 79 -3.08 14.76 -17.97
N ALA A 80 -2.46 15.74 -17.29
CA ALA A 80 -1.11 15.56 -16.73
C ALA A 80 -1.07 14.46 -15.67
N MET A 81 -2.09 14.37 -14.79
CA MET A 81 -2.20 13.29 -13.79
C MET A 81 -2.36 11.91 -14.45
N VAL A 82 -3.17 11.80 -15.53
CA VAL A 82 -3.26 10.56 -16.32
C VAL A 82 -1.89 10.19 -16.88
N GLY A 83 -1.17 11.16 -17.48
CA GLY A 83 0.20 10.94 -17.97
C GLY A 83 1.17 10.49 -16.86
N GLN A 84 1.07 11.05 -15.63
CA GLN A 84 1.86 10.61 -14.50
C GLN A 84 1.50 9.18 -14.06
N SER A 85 0.21 8.84 -14.04
CA SER A 85 -0.25 7.49 -13.70
C SER A 85 0.28 6.44 -14.69
N MET A 86 0.33 6.76 -15.99
CA MET A 86 0.92 5.89 -17.02
C MET A 86 2.44 5.73 -16.85
N ARG A 87 3.14 6.79 -16.38
CA ARG A 87 4.59 6.74 -16.11
C ARG A 87 4.95 5.97 -14.84
N ALA A 88 3.98 5.64 -13.98
CA ALA A 88 4.24 4.84 -12.78
C ALA A 88 4.94 3.53 -13.12
N LYS A 89 4.62 2.90 -14.28
CA LYS A 89 5.36 1.74 -14.81
C LYS A 89 6.86 1.99 -14.86
N GLN A 90 7.30 3.10 -15.46
CA GLN A 90 8.72 3.41 -15.63
C GLN A 90 9.44 3.60 -14.29
N HIS A 91 8.76 4.18 -13.28
CA HIS A 91 9.32 4.35 -11.95
C HIS A 91 9.47 3.01 -11.23
N VAL A 92 8.46 2.15 -11.31
CA VAL A 92 8.51 0.80 -10.74
C VAL A 92 9.57 -0.06 -11.45
N ASP A 93 9.60 -0.09 -12.79
CA ASP A 93 10.59 -0.85 -13.55
C ASP A 93 12.02 -0.40 -13.22
N ARG A 94 12.25 0.91 -13.12
CA ARG A 94 13.56 1.46 -12.73
C ARG A 94 13.96 0.99 -11.35
N ALA A 95 13.06 1.06 -10.37
CA ALA A 95 13.32 0.61 -9.00
C ALA A 95 13.71 -0.87 -8.94
N LEU A 96 13.05 -1.71 -9.74
CA LEU A 96 13.36 -3.14 -9.84
C LEU A 96 14.73 -3.37 -10.51
N VAL A 97 15.00 -2.69 -11.62
CA VAL A 97 16.30 -2.80 -12.32
C VAL A 97 17.45 -2.34 -11.42
N GLU A 98 17.29 -1.23 -10.69
CA GLU A 98 18.31 -0.72 -9.77
C GLU A 98 18.64 -1.70 -8.63
N ALA A 99 17.65 -2.42 -8.12
CA ALA A 99 17.83 -3.31 -6.98
C ALA A 99 18.13 -4.76 -7.35
N LEU A 100 17.61 -5.24 -8.49
CA LEU A 100 17.65 -6.66 -8.87
C LEU A 100 18.64 -6.94 -10.01
N GLY A 101 19.12 -5.90 -10.72
CA GLY A 101 19.94 -6.03 -11.92
C GLY A 101 19.13 -5.87 -13.22
N THR A 102 19.84 -5.58 -14.31
CA THR A 102 19.22 -5.36 -15.65
C THR A 102 18.62 -6.63 -16.26
N ASP A 103 19.14 -7.76 -15.86
CA ASP A 103 18.81 -9.13 -16.31
C ASP A 103 17.77 -9.84 -15.43
N TYR A 104 17.24 -9.18 -14.38
CA TYR A 104 16.32 -9.82 -13.44
C TYR A 104 15.11 -10.48 -14.12
N ARG A 105 14.69 -9.99 -15.29
CA ARG A 105 13.56 -10.53 -16.05
C ARG A 105 13.87 -11.89 -16.68
N GLU A 106 15.13 -12.20 -16.95
CA GLU A 106 15.56 -13.50 -17.49
C GLU A 106 15.38 -14.64 -16.48
N HIS A 107 15.31 -14.29 -15.20
CA HIS A 107 15.03 -15.20 -14.09
C HIS A 107 13.53 -15.41 -13.84
N LEU A 108 12.66 -14.72 -14.59
CA LEU A 108 11.21 -14.92 -14.53
C LEU A 108 10.75 -15.84 -15.64
N SER A 109 9.70 -16.62 -15.40
CA SER A 109 9.10 -17.44 -16.46
C SER A 109 8.55 -16.55 -17.60
N ALA A 110 8.44 -17.09 -18.80
CA ALA A 110 7.87 -16.36 -19.94
C ALA A 110 6.45 -15.86 -19.66
N ALA A 111 5.65 -16.63 -18.91
CA ALA A 111 4.31 -16.23 -18.47
C ALA A 111 4.33 -15.05 -17.49
N ASP A 112 5.44 -14.84 -16.78
CA ASP A 112 5.61 -13.79 -15.79
C ASP A 112 6.20 -12.50 -16.40
N THR A 113 6.89 -12.60 -17.53
CA THR A 113 7.45 -11.44 -18.24
C THR A 113 6.40 -10.71 -19.07
N ASP A 114 5.37 -11.42 -19.55
CA ASP A 114 4.37 -10.91 -20.53
C ASP A 114 3.21 -10.11 -19.86
N VAL A 115 3.31 -9.82 -18.57
CA VAL A 115 2.27 -9.15 -17.77
C VAL A 115 2.25 -7.62 -17.99
N ASP A 116 2.62 -7.15 -19.16
CA ASP A 116 2.68 -5.72 -19.47
C ASP A 116 1.39 -5.18 -20.11
N LEU A 117 0.30 -5.86 -19.90
CA LEU A 117 -1.02 -5.45 -20.33
C LEU A 117 -1.45 -4.17 -19.62
N GLY A 118 -1.90 -3.18 -20.38
CA GLY A 118 -2.49 -1.94 -19.83
C GLY A 118 -3.64 -2.26 -18.87
N THR A 119 -4.03 -1.29 -18.06
CA THR A 119 -5.20 -1.47 -17.18
C THR A 119 -6.41 -1.84 -18.05
N PRO A 120 -7.09 -2.98 -17.77
CA PRO A 120 -8.23 -3.40 -18.55
C PRO A 120 -9.31 -2.31 -18.61
N LEU A 121 -9.86 -2.02 -19.79
CA LEU A 121 -10.89 -0.99 -19.96
C LEU A 121 -12.10 -1.21 -19.04
N ARG A 122 -12.45 -2.49 -18.74
CA ARG A 122 -13.50 -2.84 -17.78
C ARG A 122 -13.19 -2.34 -16.37
N GLN A 123 -11.95 -2.45 -15.91
CA GLN A 123 -11.53 -1.94 -14.60
C GLN A 123 -11.55 -0.41 -14.57
N LEU A 124 -11.12 0.24 -15.66
CA LEU A 124 -11.24 1.70 -15.77
C LEU A 124 -12.69 2.16 -15.75
N ALA A 125 -13.59 1.45 -16.46
CA ALA A 125 -15.01 1.82 -16.49
C ALA A 125 -15.73 1.60 -15.14
N MET A 126 -15.29 0.62 -14.34
CA MET A 126 -15.89 0.25 -13.05
C MET A 126 -14.81 0.12 -11.96
N PRO A 127 -14.15 1.23 -11.54
CA PRO A 127 -12.99 1.18 -10.66
C PRO A 127 -13.31 0.62 -9.26
N PHE A 128 -14.56 0.66 -8.82
CA PHE A 128 -14.97 0.14 -7.50
C PHE A 128 -15.47 -1.31 -7.55
N ARG A 129 -15.50 -1.93 -8.73
CA ARG A 129 -15.83 -3.36 -8.85
C ARG A 129 -14.53 -4.17 -8.90
N VAL A 130 -14.10 -4.63 -7.73
CA VAL A 130 -12.85 -5.37 -7.56
C VAL A 130 -13.18 -6.84 -7.33
N VAL A 131 -13.33 -7.59 -8.42
CA VAL A 131 -13.64 -9.04 -8.42
C VAL A 131 -12.84 -9.73 -9.51
N ASP A 132 -12.49 -10.98 -9.28
CA ASP A 132 -11.88 -11.87 -10.24
C ASP A 132 -12.56 -13.24 -10.13
N ASP A 133 -13.13 -13.72 -11.23
CA ASP A 133 -13.88 -14.97 -11.27
C ASP A 133 -12.98 -16.21 -11.17
N GLU A 134 -11.68 -16.07 -11.43
CA GLU A 134 -10.67 -17.14 -11.31
C GLU A 134 -10.20 -17.33 -9.86
N VAL A 135 -10.60 -16.44 -8.94
CA VAL A 135 -10.19 -16.47 -7.53
C VAL A 135 -11.33 -16.93 -6.64
N GLU A 136 -11.04 -17.88 -5.77
CA GLU A 136 -11.89 -18.26 -4.63
C GLU A 136 -11.45 -17.49 -3.39
N VAL A 137 -12.43 -16.98 -2.62
CA VAL A 137 -12.18 -16.29 -1.35
C VAL A 137 -12.87 -17.06 -0.23
N LEU A 138 -12.07 -17.64 0.66
CA LEU A 138 -12.53 -18.29 1.89
C LEU A 138 -12.49 -17.26 3.01
N LYS A 139 -13.66 -16.92 3.57
CA LYS A 139 -13.79 -15.79 4.49
C LYS A 139 -13.89 -16.22 5.94
N ASP A 140 -13.51 -15.28 6.82
CA ASP A 140 -13.76 -15.31 8.26
C ASP A 140 -13.19 -16.56 8.98
N ILE A 141 -12.00 -16.97 8.57
CA ILE A 141 -11.25 -18.05 9.20
C ILE A 141 -10.58 -17.50 10.47
N ALA A 142 -10.79 -18.15 11.60
CA ALA A 142 -10.19 -17.73 12.85
C ALA A 142 -8.71 -18.16 12.91
N TYR A 143 -7.79 -17.20 13.03
CA TYR A 143 -6.39 -17.44 13.39
C TYR A 143 -6.12 -17.16 14.88
N ASP A 144 -7.04 -16.42 15.50
CA ASP A 144 -7.07 -16.15 16.93
C ASP A 144 -8.52 -16.01 17.41
N ALA A 145 -9.11 -17.08 17.92
CA ALA A 145 -10.51 -17.12 18.31
C ALA A 145 -10.83 -16.20 19.52
N GLU A 146 -9.82 -15.89 20.35
CA GLU A 146 -10.02 -15.07 21.54
C GLU A 146 -10.34 -13.60 21.21
N HIS A 147 -9.93 -13.14 20.03
CA HIS A 147 -10.10 -11.74 19.62
C HIS A 147 -11.30 -11.51 18.70
N GLY A 148 -12.20 -12.52 18.54
CA GLY A 148 -13.42 -12.42 17.74
C GLY A 148 -13.15 -11.90 16.32
N LYS A 149 -13.86 -10.87 15.86
CA LYS A 149 -13.66 -10.32 14.50
C LYS A 149 -12.21 -9.90 14.22
N ARG A 150 -11.46 -9.48 15.25
CA ARG A 150 -10.07 -9.03 15.08
C ARG A 150 -9.08 -10.17 14.91
N GLY A 151 -9.46 -11.40 15.29
CA GLY A 151 -8.69 -12.62 15.07
C GLY A 151 -9.12 -13.41 13.82
N LEU A 152 -9.78 -12.76 12.83
CA LEU A 152 -10.22 -13.39 11.59
C LEU A 152 -9.31 -13.00 10.42
N LEU A 153 -9.18 -13.93 9.48
CA LEU A 153 -8.51 -13.72 8.20
C LEU A 153 -9.35 -14.25 7.03
N ASP A 154 -9.02 -13.81 5.82
CA ASP A 154 -9.54 -14.37 4.57
C ASP A 154 -8.40 -14.96 3.74
N VAL A 155 -8.68 -16.07 3.05
CA VAL A 155 -7.73 -16.72 2.13
C VAL A 155 -8.23 -16.56 0.70
N TYR A 156 -7.40 -15.99 -0.16
CA TYR A 156 -7.60 -15.84 -1.61
C TYR A 156 -6.70 -16.86 -2.32
N ARG A 157 -7.26 -17.70 -3.19
CA ARG A 157 -6.51 -18.71 -3.95
C ARG A 157 -7.12 -18.94 -5.33
N PRO A 158 -6.39 -19.58 -6.27
CA PRO A 158 -6.99 -20.01 -7.53
C PRO A 158 -8.22 -20.87 -7.28
N ARG A 159 -9.30 -20.64 -8.03
CA ARG A 159 -10.57 -21.37 -7.90
C ARG A 159 -10.39 -22.86 -8.23
N ASP A 160 -9.55 -23.17 -9.20
CA ASP A 160 -9.25 -24.57 -9.60
C ASP A 160 -8.31 -25.29 -8.63
N GLY A 161 -7.97 -24.63 -7.52
CA GLY A 161 -7.03 -25.13 -6.54
C GLY A 161 -5.57 -24.82 -6.90
N VAL A 162 -4.69 -25.02 -5.93
CA VAL A 162 -3.24 -24.85 -6.08
C VAL A 162 -2.54 -25.73 -5.05
N GLU A 163 -1.33 -26.18 -5.37
CA GLU A 163 -0.46 -26.92 -4.45
C GLU A 163 0.90 -26.25 -4.35
N LYS A 164 1.45 -26.23 -3.14
CA LYS A 164 2.77 -25.64 -2.85
C LYS A 164 2.94 -24.20 -3.36
N ALA A 165 1.87 -23.41 -3.28
CA ALA A 165 1.86 -22.01 -3.68
C ALA A 165 2.61 -21.13 -2.67
N PRO A 166 3.40 -20.15 -3.12
CA PRO A 166 3.96 -19.14 -2.22
C PRO A 166 2.86 -18.32 -1.54
N VAL A 167 3.17 -17.79 -0.35
CA VAL A 167 2.20 -17.04 0.43
C VAL A 167 2.47 -15.54 0.38
N LEU A 168 1.41 -14.74 0.20
CA LEU A 168 1.40 -13.30 0.40
C LEU A 168 0.45 -12.94 1.54
N LEU A 169 0.97 -12.44 2.66
CA LEU A 169 0.17 -11.98 3.77
C LEU A 169 -0.01 -10.47 3.70
N GLN A 170 -1.27 -10.04 3.61
CA GLN A 170 -1.71 -8.65 3.50
C GLN A 170 -2.18 -8.12 4.85
N VAL A 171 -1.63 -6.99 5.27
CA VAL A 171 -2.01 -6.25 6.48
C VAL A 171 -2.70 -4.95 6.08
N HIS A 172 -3.95 -4.74 6.52
CA HIS A 172 -4.70 -3.55 6.17
C HIS A 172 -4.17 -2.28 6.87
N GLY A 173 -4.38 -1.11 6.27
CA GLY A 173 -4.14 0.19 6.88
C GLY A 173 -5.32 0.66 7.76
N GLY A 174 -5.31 1.96 8.08
CA GLY A 174 -6.37 2.59 8.90
C GLY A 174 -5.83 3.21 10.18
N GLY A 175 -4.55 3.59 10.22
CA GLY A 175 -3.93 4.29 11.36
C GLY A 175 -4.00 3.49 12.66
N TRP A 176 -3.99 2.18 12.60
CA TRP A 176 -4.12 1.23 13.74
C TRP A 176 -5.42 1.39 14.54
N THR A 177 -6.34 2.26 14.12
CA THR A 177 -7.57 2.60 14.86
C THR A 177 -8.85 2.17 14.14
N VAL A 178 -8.78 2.00 12.83
CA VAL A 178 -9.89 1.54 11.98
C VAL A 178 -9.37 0.60 10.89
N GLY A 179 -10.24 0.03 10.12
CA GLY A 179 -9.90 -0.83 8.99
C GLY A 179 -10.43 -2.26 9.15
N ASP A 180 -10.33 -2.96 8.03
CA ASP A 180 -10.78 -4.35 7.92
C ASP A 180 -10.01 -5.03 6.76
N LYS A 181 -9.83 -6.35 6.87
CA LYS A 181 -9.18 -7.21 5.87
C LYS A 181 -9.81 -7.13 4.46
N GLU A 182 -11.07 -6.69 4.38
CA GLU A 182 -11.81 -6.55 3.13
C GLU A 182 -11.65 -5.18 2.44
N HIS A 183 -10.92 -4.22 3.05
CA HIS A 183 -10.91 -2.83 2.56
C HIS A 183 -9.70 -2.44 1.71
N GLN A 184 -8.57 -3.12 1.86
CA GLN A 184 -7.32 -2.72 1.21
C GLN A 184 -6.54 -3.92 0.67
N GLY A 185 -5.68 -3.67 -0.33
CA GLY A 185 -4.85 -4.70 -0.94
C GLY A 185 -5.61 -5.65 -1.88
N ILE A 186 -6.93 -5.49 -2.03
CA ILE A 186 -7.76 -6.40 -2.84
C ILE A 186 -7.27 -6.53 -4.29
N PRO A 187 -6.91 -5.43 -5.01
CA PRO A 187 -6.38 -5.57 -6.37
C PRO A 187 -5.11 -6.41 -6.45
N LEU A 188 -4.20 -6.25 -5.48
CA LEU A 188 -2.98 -7.04 -5.42
C LEU A 188 -3.28 -8.51 -5.08
N MET A 189 -4.11 -8.77 -4.06
CA MET A 189 -4.44 -10.14 -3.65
C MET A 189 -5.13 -10.94 -4.76
N LEU A 190 -6.10 -10.34 -5.45
CA LEU A 190 -6.78 -11.00 -6.58
C LEU A 190 -5.80 -11.27 -7.73
N HIS A 191 -4.95 -10.30 -8.08
CA HIS A 191 -3.93 -10.49 -9.11
C HIS A 191 -2.96 -11.62 -8.77
N MET A 192 -2.45 -11.66 -7.54
CA MET A 192 -1.51 -12.68 -7.10
C MET A 192 -2.17 -14.06 -7.02
N ALA A 193 -3.38 -14.13 -6.47
CA ALA A 193 -4.14 -15.38 -6.36
C ALA A 193 -4.48 -15.96 -7.74
N ALA A 194 -4.98 -15.16 -8.70
CA ALA A 194 -5.22 -15.60 -10.07
C ALA A 194 -3.95 -16.12 -10.77
N ARG A 195 -2.76 -15.78 -10.24
CA ARG A 195 -1.46 -16.17 -10.76
C ARG A 195 -0.75 -17.24 -9.91
N GLY A 196 -1.51 -18.02 -9.13
CA GLY A 196 -1.01 -19.19 -8.43
C GLY A 196 -0.41 -18.94 -7.04
N TRP A 197 -0.73 -17.79 -6.39
CA TRP A 197 -0.37 -17.54 -5.00
C TRP A 197 -1.54 -17.85 -4.07
N VAL A 198 -1.22 -18.18 -2.82
CA VAL A 198 -2.18 -18.12 -1.72
C VAL A 198 -1.99 -16.79 -1.00
N CYS A 199 -3.02 -15.94 -1.03
CA CYS A 199 -2.96 -14.65 -0.37
C CYS A 199 -3.82 -14.67 0.90
N VAL A 200 -3.30 -14.13 2.00
CA VAL A 200 -3.97 -14.13 3.31
C VAL A 200 -4.16 -12.68 3.76
N ALA A 201 -5.40 -12.23 3.88
CA ALA A 201 -5.74 -10.92 4.39
C ALA A 201 -6.17 -11.03 5.85
N ILE A 202 -5.54 -10.30 6.75
CA ILE A 202 -5.80 -10.41 8.19
C ILE A 202 -6.49 -9.18 8.75
N ASN A 203 -7.38 -9.38 9.71
CA ASN A 203 -7.71 -8.39 10.71
C ASN A 203 -6.66 -8.44 11.83
N TYR A 204 -6.56 -7.40 12.62
CA TYR A 204 -5.73 -7.33 13.81
C TYR A 204 -6.39 -6.43 14.85
N ARG A 205 -6.02 -6.54 16.11
CA ARG A 205 -6.52 -5.67 17.19
C ARG A 205 -6.24 -4.20 16.87
N LEU A 206 -7.13 -3.33 17.32
CA LEU A 206 -7.07 -1.90 17.00
C LEU A 206 -7.07 -1.03 18.25
N SER A 207 -6.34 0.08 18.18
CA SER A 207 -6.43 1.18 19.14
C SER A 207 -7.80 1.89 19.04
N PRO A 208 -8.33 2.50 20.10
CA PRO A 208 -7.71 2.67 21.41
C PRO A 208 -7.90 1.47 22.35
N ARG A 209 -8.60 0.42 21.94
CA ARG A 209 -8.85 -0.74 22.80
C ARG A 209 -7.57 -1.48 23.12
N ASP A 210 -6.70 -1.64 22.12
CA ASP A 210 -5.45 -2.36 22.22
C ASP A 210 -4.29 -1.46 21.81
N ALA A 211 -3.30 -1.31 22.66
CA ALA A 211 -2.10 -0.52 22.37
C ALA A 211 -1.07 -1.33 21.58
N PHE A 212 -0.13 -0.64 20.89
CA PHE A 212 1.09 -1.30 20.43
C PHE A 212 1.83 -1.92 21.64
N PRO A 213 2.33 -3.19 21.55
CA PRO A 213 2.58 -3.96 20.34
C PRO A 213 1.48 -4.96 19.91
N ALA A 214 0.25 -4.90 20.46
CA ALA A 214 -0.81 -5.86 20.17
C ALA A 214 -1.03 -6.07 18.65
N HIS A 215 -0.99 -5.00 17.87
CA HIS A 215 -1.11 -5.04 16.40
C HIS A 215 -0.02 -5.90 15.73
N LEU A 216 1.24 -5.75 16.19
CA LEU A 216 2.38 -6.51 15.67
C LEU A 216 2.32 -7.98 16.10
N VAL A 217 1.92 -8.23 17.35
CA VAL A 217 1.71 -9.59 17.87
C VAL A 217 0.70 -10.33 17.00
N ASP A 218 -0.39 -9.70 16.62
CA ASP A 218 -1.43 -10.31 15.78
C ASP A 218 -0.91 -10.63 14.37
N VAL A 219 -0.12 -9.73 13.76
CA VAL A 219 0.55 -10.02 12.46
C VAL A 219 1.45 -11.24 12.60
N LYS A 220 2.24 -11.34 13.66
CA LYS A 220 3.13 -12.50 13.89
C LYS A 220 2.35 -13.78 14.19
N ARG A 221 1.23 -13.68 14.90
CA ARG A 221 0.32 -14.81 15.14
C ARG A 221 -0.29 -15.31 13.82
N ALA A 222 -0.64 -14.40 12.90
CA ALA A 222 -1.10 -14.78 11.58
C ALA A 222 0.01 -15.46 10.75
N ILE A 223 1.27 -15.03 10.87
CA ILE A 223 2.41 -15.74 10.28
C ILE A 223 2.50 -17.17 10.85
N ALA A 224 2.40 -17.32 12.17
CA ALA A 224 2.41 -18.62 12.84
C ALA A 224 1.25 -19.50 12.35
N TRP A 225 0.06 -18.95 12.21
CA TRP A 225 -1.10 -19.66 11.66
C TRP A 225 -0.84 -20.15 10.22
N VAL A 226 -0.23 -19.33 9.36
CA VAL A 226 0.14 -19.72 8.00
C VAL A 226 1.16 -20.87 8.02
N ARG A 227 2.16 -20.82 8.91
CA ARG A 227 3.14 -21.91 9.08
C ARG A 227 2.47 -23.22 9.43
N GLU A 228 1.47 -23.21 10.29
CA GLU A 228 0.78 -24.40 10.79
C GLU A 228 -0.32 -24.89 9.83
N HIS A 229 -1.11 -23.99 9.26
CA HIS A 229 -2.35 -24.35 8.55
C HIS A 229 -2.31 -24.07 7.04
N GLY A 230 -1.34 -23.30 6.55
CA GLY A 230 -1.28 -22.87 5.15
C GLY A 230 -1.33 -24.00 4.14
N ALA A 231 -0.72 -25.13 4.45
CA ALA A 231 -0.72 -26.31 3.56
C ALA A 231 -2.13 -26.85 3.26
N SER A 232 -3.08 -26.75 4.20
CA SER A 232 -4.48 -27.16 4.00
C SER A 232 -5.24 -26.26 3.00
N TYR A 233 -4.68 -25.09 2.68
CA TYR A 233 -5.19 -24.17 1.68
C TYR A 233 -4.39 -24.19 0.37
N GLY A 234 -3.47 -25.14 0.23
CA GLY A 234 -2.61 -25.31 -0.96
C GLY A 234 -1.34 -24.45 -0.93
N ALA A 235 -1.00 -23.83 0.19
CA ALA A 235 0.20 -23.01 0.33
C ALA A 235 1.45 -23.85 0.63
N ASP A 236 2.61 -23.33 0.18
CA ASP A 236 3.92 -23.66 0.72
C ASP A 236 4.30 -22.59 1.77
N PRO A 237 4.14 -22.90 3.06
CA PRO A 237 4.41 -21.92 4.11
C PRO A 237 5.91 -21.61 4.27
N SER A 238 6.80 -22.28 3.56
CA SER A 238 8.24 -22.00 3.61
C SER A 238 8.61 -20.69 2.92
N PHE A 239 7.84 -20.27 1.89
CA PHE A 239 7.98 -18.95 1.28
C PHE A 239 6.77 -18.07 1.63
N LEU A 240 6.98 -17.09 2.52
CA LEU A 240 5.99 -16.14 2.95
C LEU A 240 6.51 -14.69 2.75
N ALA A 241 5.75 -13.89 2.03
CA ALA A 241 6.01 -12.46 1.87
C ALA A 241 4.95 -11.63 2.59
N LEU A 242 5.35 -10.45 3.09
CA LEU A 242 4.46 -9.49 3.74
C LEU A 242 4.18 -8.30 2.83
N THR A 243 2.95 -7.81 2.84
CA THR A 243 2.57 -6.54 2.23
C THR A 243 1.53 -5.83 3.08
N GLY A 244 1.35 -4.55 2.85
CA GLY A 244 0.35 -3.75 3.52
C GLY A 244 0.51 -2.27 3.21
N GLY A 245 -0.56 -1.50 3.37
CA GLY A 245 -0.57 -0.06 3.14
C GLY A 245 -0.66 0.75 4.44
N SER A 246 0.02 1.92 4.52
CA SER A 246 -0.12 2.82 5.67
C SER A 246 0.28 2.15 7.00
N ALA A 247 -0.61 2.08 7.97
CA ALA A 247 -0.42 1.32 9.21
C ALA A 247 -0.08 -0.16 8.94
N GLY A 248 -0.66 -0.76 7.91
CA GLY A 248 -0.32 -2.12 7.47
C GLY A 248 1.08 -2.19 6.88
N GLY A 249 1.52 -1.17 6.13
CA GLY A 249 2.89 -1.06 5.63
C GLY A 249 3.93 -0.93 6.75
N HIS A 250 3.59 -0.19 7.80
CA HIS A 250 4.39 -0.15 9.03
C HIS A 250 4.51 -1.55 9.65
N LEU A 251 3.37 -2.22 9.90
CA LEU A 251 3.34 -3.53 10.55
C LEU A 251 4.05 -4.60 9.72
N ALA A 252 3.88 -4.59 8.40
CA ALA A 252 4.57 -5.51 7.49
C ALA A 252 6.10 -5.29 7.53
N ALA A 253 6.55 -4.03 7.48
CA ALA A 253 7.98 -3.72 7.58
C ALA A 253 8.56 -4.10 8.94
N LEU A 254 7.87 -3.75 10.04
CA LEU A 254 8.33 -4.04 11.38
C LEU A 254 8.36 -5.55 11.68
N ALA A 255 7.34 -6.30 11.24
CA ALA A 255 7.31 -7.75 11.38
C ALA A 255 8.48 -8.42 10.64
N ALA A 256 8.78 -7.95 9.42
CA ALA A 256 9.90 -8.45 8.62
C ALA A 256 11.28 -8.16 9.24
N LEU A 257 11.42 -7.05 9.98
CA LEU A 257 12.65 -6.63 10.64
C LEU A 257 12.84 -7.20 12.05
N THR A 258 11.82 -7.84 12.59
CA THR A 258 11.84 -8.38 13.96
C THR A 258 11.46 -9.86 14.02
N PRO A 259 12.05 -10.74 13.14
CA PRO A 259 11.73 -12.16 13.21
C PRO A 259 12.11 -12.72 14.59
N ASN A 260 11.31 -13.64 15.09
CA ASN A 260 11.59 -14.42 16.29
C ASN A 260 11.91 -13.60 17.57
N VAL A 261 11.42 -12.34 17.64
CA VAL A 261 11.54 -11.53 18.86
C VAL A 261 10.48 -11.96 19.85
N PRO A 262 10.86 -12.53 21.04
CA PRO A 262 9.89 -13.12 21.99
C PRO A 262 8.84 -12.12 22.51
N GLU A 263 9.22 -10.85 22.70
CA GLU A 263 8.32 -9.76 23.11
C GLU A 263 7.09 -9.63 22.20
N TYR A 264 7.24 -10.00 20.91
CA TYR A 264 6.17 -9.91 19.89
C TYR A 264 5.52 -11.25 19.56
N GLN A 265 5.85 -12.32 20.30
CA GLN A 265 5.35 -13.68 20.09
C GLN A 265 4.85 -14.34 21.39
N PRO A 266 4.09 -13.65 22.27
CA PRO A 266 3.70 -14.22 23.56
C PRO A 266 2.84 -15.48 23.37
N GLY A 267 3.33 -16.61 23.94
CA GLY A 267 2.68 -17.92 23.89
C GLY A 267 2.93 -18.71 22.59
N PHE A 268 3.70 -18.18 21.65
CA PHE A 268 4.14 -18.86 20.43
C PHE A 268 5.59 -18.52 20.04
N GLU A 269 6.43 -18.29 21.04
CA GLU A 269 7.85 -17.90 20.90
C GLU A 269 8.68 -18.97 20.15
N HIS A 270 8.21 -20.21 20.14
CA HIS A 270 8.84 -21.34 19.45
C HIS A 270 8.59 -21.37 17.94
N VAL A 271 7.65 -20.56 17.44
CA VAL A 271 7.31 -20.54 16.01
C VAL A 271 8.21 -19.58 15.25
N ASP A 272 8.75 -20.04 14.12
CA ASP A 272 9.53 -19.18 13.23
C ASP A 272 8.64 -18.19 12.49
N THR A 273 8.84 -16.88 12.78
CA THR A 273 8.15 -15.77 12.12
C THR A 273 9.01 -15.04 11.09
N THR A 274 10.10 -15.65 10.63
CA THR A 274 10.91 -15.15 9.52
C THR A 274 10.08 -15.08 8.24
N VAL A 275 10.29 -14.05 7.43
CA VAL A 275 9.63 -13.87 6.13
C VAL A 275 10.67 -13.67 5.03
N GLN A 276 10.34 -14.08 3.81
CA GLN A 276 11.27 -14.15 2.69
C GLN A 276 11.26 -12.89 1.83
N ALA A 277 10.27 -12.02 1.98
CA ALA A 277 10.22 -10.69 1.34
C ALA A 277 9.22 -9.77 2.04
N ALA A 278 9.38 -8.45 1.82
CA ALA A 278 8.40 -7.46 2.24
C ALA A 278 8.18 -6.39 1.15
N ALA A 279 6.91 -6.08 0.89
CA ALA A 279 6.50 -5.05 -0.07
C ALA A 279 5.56 -4.02 0.59
N PRO A 280 6.05 -3.18 1.53
CA PRO A 280 5.22 -2.19 2.20
C PRO A 280 4.91 -0.99 1.30
N HIS A 281 3.65 -0.55 1.31
CA HIS A 281 3.15 0.60 0.57
C HIS A 281 2.92 1.78 1.51
N TYR A 282 3.47 2.94 1.19
CA TYR A 282 3.28 4.21 1.95
C TYR A 282 3.22 4.02 3.47
N GLY A 283 4.09 3.17 4.00
CA GLY A 283 4.16 2.84 5.42
C GLY A 283 4.68 3.99 6.28
N VAL A 284 4.34 3.95 7.56
CA VAL A 284 4.92 4.84 8.57
C VAL A 284 6.20 4.18 9.10
N TYR A 285 7.35 4.74 8.77
CA TYR A 285 8.64 4.11 9.11
C TYR A 285 9.35 4.76 10.29
N ASP A 286 8.92 5.97 10.69
CA ASP A 286 9.53 6.75 11.77
C ASP A 286 8.52 7.07 12.87
N PHE A 287 8.40 6.18 13.85
CA PHE A 287 7.60 6.40 15.05
C PHE A 287 8.32 7.30 16.07
N ALA A 288 9.64 7.25 16.08
CA ALA A 288 10.46 7.95 17.06
C ALA A 288 10.72 9.43 16.70
N GLY A 289 10.45 9.83 15.46
CA GLY A 289 10.75 11.19 14.98
C GLY A 289 12.24 11.41 14.68
N VAL A 290 12.96 10.32 14.33
CA VAL A 290 14.42 10.34 14.09
C VAL A 290 14.79 11.19 12.89
N ILE A 291 13.94 11.27 11.86
CA ILE A 291 14.20 12.08 10.68
C ILE A 291 14.16 13.60 10.97
N GLY A 292 13.67 14.01 12.15
CA GLY A 292 13.72 15.39 12.64
C GLY A 292 12.85 16.38 11.85
N THR A 293 11.90 15.92 11.03
CA THR A 293 10.97 16.82 10.38
C THR A 293 9.85 17.20 11.33
N LYS A 294 9.37 18.45 11.24
CA LYS A 294 8.23 18.92 12.03
C LYS A 294 7.01 17.99 11.89
N ARG A 295 6.84 17.37 10.73
CA ARG A 295 5.71 16.50 10.44
C ARG A 295 5.84 15.14 11.10
N SER A 296 7.03 14.55 11.11
CA SER A 296 7.34 13.34 11.84
C SER A 296 7.13 13.53 13.35
N GLU A 297 7.64 14.63 13.91
CA GLU A 297 7.43 14.97 15.33
C GLU A 297 5.94 15.17 15.65
N GLN A 298 5.18 15.88 14.80
CA GLN A 298 3.73 16.03 14.98
C GLN A 298 3.00 14.69 14.91
N MET A 299 3.38 13.80 14.00
CA MET A 299 2.82 12.45 13.92
C MET A 299 3.07 11.69 15.22
N ARG A 300 4.30 11.70 15.72
CA ARG A 300 4.69 11.08 17.00
C ARG A 300 3.89 11.66 18.19
N ASP A 301 3.91 12.97 18.34
CA ASP A 301 3.43 13.65 19.55
C ASP A 301 1.90 13.79 19.60
N LEU A 302 1.25 13.97 18.45
CA LEU A 302 -0.19 14.26 18.38
C LEU A 302 -1.05 13.05 18.00
N PHE A 303 -0.43 11.98 17.45
CA PHE A 303 -1.18 10.82 17.02
C PHE A 303 -0.61 9.50 17.56
N LEU A 304 0.66 9.17 17.29
CA LEU A 304 1.23 7.88 17.67
C LEU A 304 1.29 7.71 19.18
N GLY A 305 1.79 8.71 19.91
CA GLY A 305 1.85 8.69 21.38
C GLY A 305 0.47 8.52 22.01
N PRO A 306 -0.46 9.46 21.82
CA PRO A 306 -1.73 9.43 22.53
C PRO A 306 -2.77 8.43 21.99
N ARG A 307 -2.59 7.87 20.79
CA ARG A 307 -3.62 7.03 20.14
C ARG A 307 -3.19 5.59 19.87
N VAL A 308 -1.89 5.33 19.71
CA VAL A 308 -1.38 4.02 19.29
C VAL A 308 -0.55 3.36 20.39
N LEU A 309 0.41 4.10 20.97
CA LEU A 309 1.25 3.57 22.05
C LEU A 309 0.68 3.82 23.45
N PHE A 310 -0.13 4.87 23.62
CA PHE A 310 -0.57 5.41 24.92
C PHE A 310 0.62 5.76 25.83
N LYS A 311 1.65 6.36 25.24
CA LYS A 311 2.91 6.72 25.87
C LYS A 311 3.30 8.16 25.56
N ASP A 312 4.03 8.79 26.49
CA ASP A 312 4.64 10.10 26.27
C ASP A 312 6.02 9.93 25.61
N PRO A 313 6.22 10.42 24.36
CA PRO A 313 7.50 10.27 23.69
C PRO A 313 8.67 10.98 24.40
N ARG A 314 8.39 11.95 25.28
CA ARG A 314 9.43 12.64 26.06
C ARG A 314 9.97 11.79 27.21
N ALA A 315 9.13 10.93 27.78
CA ALA A 315 9.50 10.07 28.88
C ALA A 315 9.89 8.64 28.42
N GLU A 316 9.32 8.18 27.30
CA GLU A 316 9.37 6.78 26.89
C GLU A 316 9.84 6.63 25.41
N LEU A 317 10.80 7.43 24.97
CA LEU A 317 11.28 7.44 23.57
C LEU A 317 11.70 6.05 23.07
N ALA A 318 12.30 5.23 23.94
CA ALA A 318 12.71 3.86 23.61
C ALA A 318 11.56 2.97 23.10
N GLU A 319 10.33 3.19 23.57
CA GLU A 319 9.16 2.43 23.10
C GLU A 319 8.77 2.86 21.67
N PHE A 320 8.96 4.13 21.33
CA PHE A 320 8.77 4.63 19.97
C PHE A 320 9.87 4.12 19.01
N GLU A 321 11.10 4.00 19.49
CA GLU A 321 12.19 3.38 18.76
C GLU A 321 11.92 1.90 18.50
N LYS A 322 11.42 1.14 19.48
CA LYS A 322 10.99 -0.25 19.31
C LYS A 322 9.90 -0.40 18.24
N ALA A 323 8.98 0.56 18.18
CA ALA A 323 7.86 0.59 17.22
C ALA A 323 8.25 1.14 15.85
N SER A 324 9.46 1.67 15.66
CA SER A 324 9.90 2.35 14.44
C SER A 324 10.65 1.39 13.51
N PRO A 325 10.15 1.03 12.32
CA PRO A 325 10.92 0.24 11.36
C PRO A 325 12.30 0.85 11.07
N LEU A 326 12.41 2.17 11.00
CA LEU A 326 13.66 2.88 10.70
C LEU A 326 14.77 2.57 11.73
N THR A 327 14.43 2.40 13.01
CA THR A 327 15.38 2.08 14.08
C THR A 327 15.63 0.57 14.25
N ARG A 328 14.89 -0.27 13.50
CA ARG A 328 15.00 -1.74 13.53
C ARG A 328 15.73 -2.32 12.33
N VAL A 329 16.23 -1.47 11.44
CA VAL A 329 17.01 -1.88 10.26
C VAL A 329 18.22 -2.69 10.68
N ASN A 330 18.46 -3.82 10.00
CA ASN A 330 19.58 -4.71 10.29
C ASN A 330 20.06 -5.44 9.02
N ALA A 331 21.22 -6.09 9.10
CA ALA A 331 21.86 -6.76 7.97
C ALA A 331 21.11 -8.00 7.49
N ASP A 332 20.29 -8.61 8.33
CA ASP A 332 19.53 -9.83 8.04
C ASP A 332 18.10 -9.54 7.55
N ALA A 333 17.80 -8.25 7.30
CA ALA A 333 16.53 -7.85 6.70
C ALA A 333 16.28 -8.61 5.38
N PRO A 334 15.07 -9.14 5.14
CA PRO A 334 14.75 -9.80 3.87
C PRO A 334 14.78 -8.79 2.71
N PRO A 335 14.65 -9.25 1.45
CA PRO A 335 14.42 -8.36 0.32
C PRO A 335 13.22 -7.43 0.54
N PHE A 336 13.38 -6.13 0.24
CA PHE A 336 12.33 -5.12 0.36
C PHE A 336 12.01 -4.45 -0.98
N LEU A 337 10.71 -4.26 -1.26
CA LEU A 337 10.21 -3.31 -2.25
C LEU A 337 9.38 -2.25 -1.55
N VAL A 338 9.95 -1.10 -1.27
CA VAL A 338 9.25 0.04 -0.65
C VAL A 338 8.60 0.90 -1.73
N ILE A 339 7.29 1.19 -1.58
CA ILE A 339 6.53 1.98 -2.55
C ILE A 339 5.91 3.17 -1.83
N HIS A 340 6.13 4.40 -2.35
CA HIS A 340 5.60 5.61 -1.71
C HIS A 340 5.25 6.70 -2.72
N GLY A 341 4.19 7.45 -2.47
CA GLY A 341 3.78 8.58 -3.29
C GLY A 341 4.51 9.88 -2.91
N SER A 342 5.04 10.61 -3.88
CA SER A 342 5.81 11.83 -3.62
C SER A 342 4.97 13.00 -3.06
N THR A 343 3.65 12.98 -3.29
CA THR A 343 2.71 14.00 -2.79
C THR A 343 1.83 13.51 -1.66
N ASP A 344 2.24 12.43 -0.99
CA ASP A 344 1.54 11.88 0.17
C ASP A 344 1.38 12.94 1.26
N SER A 345 0.13 13.34 1.50
CA SER A 345 -0.20 14.37 2.48
C SER A 345 -0.48 13.81 3.88
N LEU A 346 -0.50 12.49 4.05
CA LEU A 346 -0.73 11.84 5.33
C LEU A 346 0.58 11.35 5.96
N VAL A 347 1.36 10.58 5.21
CA VAL A 347 2.69 10.11 5.61
C VAL A 347 3.74 10.70 4.67
N GLU A 348 4.62 11.54 5.21
CA GLU A 348 5.60 12.21 4.35
C GLU A 348 6.60 11.24 3.73
N VAL A 349 6.86 11.43 2.44
CA VAL A 349 7.76 10.59 1.65
C VAL A 349 9.20 10.55 2.21
N ALA A 350 9.58 11.54 3.00
CA ALA A 350 10.87 11.60 3.70
C ALA A 350 11.11 10.37 4.60
N GLN A 351 10.06 9.82 5.21
CA GLN A 351 10.18 8.60 6.02
C GLN A 351 10.58 7.38 5.18
N ALA A 352 9.98 7.22 4.00
CA ALA A 352 10.34 6.13 3.09
C ALA A 352 11.77 6.27 2.56
N ARG A 353 12.19 7.50 2.21
CA ARG A 353 13.56 7.77 1.76
C ARG A 353 14.58 7.42 2.83
N ALA A 354 14.38 7.90 4.06
CA ALA A 354 15.26 7.61 5.19
C ALA A 354 15.30 6.10 5.51
N PHE A 355 14.16 5.43 5.47
CA PHE A 355 14.07 3.99 5.71
C PHE A 355 14.82 3.18 4.64
N VAL A 356 14.65 3.52 3.37
CA VAL A 356 15.36 2.87 2.26
C VAL A 356 16.86 3.13 2.32
N GLU A 357 17.28 4.37 2.61
CA GLU A 357 18.68 4.72 2.79
C GLU A 357 19.31 3.88 3.91
N ALA A 358 18.68 3.82 5.07
CA ALA A 358 19.13 3.01 6.19
C ALA A 358 19.19 1.51 5.86
N LEU A 359 18.19 0.96 5.17
CA LEU A 359 18.20 -0.44 4.72
C LEU A 359 19.37 -0.69 3.75
N ARG A 360 19.53 0.15 2.73
CA ARG A 360 20.60 -0.01 1.72
C ARG A 360 22.01 0.08 2.33
N ALA A 361 22.14 0.79 3.44
CA ALA A 361 23.43 0.92 4.13
C ALA A 361 23.88 -0.37 4.84
N VAL A 362 22.94 -1.25 5.24
CA VAL A 362 23.26 -2.41 6.08
C VAL A 362 22.76 -3.75 5.55
N SER A 363 21.65 -3.77 4.78
CA SER A 363 21.03 -5.01 4.28
C SER A 363 21.94 -5.74 3.28
N ARG A 364 22.02 -7.06 3.42
CA ARG A 364 22.68 -7.95 2.44
C ARG A 364 21.76 -8.35 1.29
N GLN A 365 20.48 -8.00 1.40
CA GLN A 365 19.45 -8.34 0.43
C GLN A 365 19.06 -7.14 -0.43
N PRO A 366 18.47 -7.36 -1.62
CA PRO A 366 18.01 -6.28 -2.48
C PRO A 366 16.98 -5.36 -1.81
N VAL A 367 17.16 -4.04 -1.98
CA VAL A 367 16.23 -3.00 -1.50
C VAL A 367 15.81 -2.13 -2.67
N ALA A 368 14.64 -2.43 -3.24
CA ALA A 368 14.00 -1.66 -4.29
C ALA A 368 13.16 -0.52 -3.70
N TYR A 369 13.20 0.65 -4.35
CA TYR A 369 12.41 1.81 -3.94
C TYR A 369 11.69 2.44 -5.12
N ALA A 370 10.37 2.35 -5.14
CA ALA A 370 9.53 2.99 -6.13
C ALA A 370 8.86 4.26 -5.54
N GLU A 371 9.48 5.41 -5.74
CA GLU A 371 8.86 6.70 -5.47
C GLU A 371 8.02 7.11 -6.69
N LEU A 372 6.71 7.32 -6.46
CA LEU A 372 5.74 7.59 -7.50
C LEU A 372 5.40 9.08 -7.54
N PRO A 373 5.84 9.84 -8.58
CA PRO A 373 5.56 11.27 -8.70
C PRO A 373 4.06 11.57 -8.75
N GLY A 374 3.64 12.64 -8.06
CA GLY A 374 2.26 13.11 -8.05
C GLY A 374 1.25 12.11 -7.48
N THR A 375 1.71 11.16 -6.67
CA THR A 375 0.90 10.10 -6.08
C THR A 375 0.58 10.41 -4.64
N GLN A 376 -0.70 10.28 -4.29
CA GLN A 376 -1.21 10.49 -2.94
C GLN A 376 -1.19 9.18 -2.13
N HIS A 377 -1.39 9.26 -0.81
CA HIS A 377 -1.61 8.12 0.08
C HIS A 377 -2.76 7.23 -0.39
N ALA A 378 -2.71 5.92 -0.13
CA ALA A 378 -3.77 4.96 -0.43
C ALA A 378 -4.15 4.82 -1.93
N PHE A 379 -3.22 5.10 -2.84
CA PHE A 379 -3.47 5.12 -4.29
C PHE A 379 -3.91 3.76 -4.88
N ASP A 380 -3.70 2.66 -4.19
CA ASP A 380 -3.91 1.27 -4.63
C ASP A 380 -5.12 0.57 -4.00
N VAL A 381 -5.98 1.32 -3.30
CA VAL A 381 -7.21 0.76 -2.67
C VAL A 381 -8.18 0.19 -3.70
N PHE A 382 -8.23 0.78 -4.89
CA PHE A 382 -9.02 0.27 -6.02
C PHE A 382 -8.20 0.28 -7.32
N PRO A 383 -8.63 -0.50 -8.34
CA PRO A 383 -7.95 -0.55 -9.63
C PRO A 383 -7.93 0.81 -10.32
N SER A 384 -6.73 1.34 -10.53
CA SER A 384 -6.45 2.54 -11.33
C SER A 384 -5.31 2.23 -12.31
N ILE A 385 -5.01 3.16 -13.21
CA ILE A 385 -3.85 3.01 -14.11
C ILE A 385 -2.57 2.82 -13.29
N ARG A 386 -2.41 3.62 -12.23
CA ARG A 386 -1.22 3.58 -11.37
C ARG A 386 -1.16 2.30 -10.54
N SER A 387 -2.26 1.95 -9.87
CA SER A 387 -2.30 0.75 -9.03
C SER A 387 -2.02 -0.53 -9.83
N ALA A 388 -2.50 -0.62 -11.08
CA ALA A 388 -2.21 -1.75 -11.96
C ALA A 388 -0.71 -1.91 -12.26
N HIS A 389 0.02 -0.80 -12.47
CA HIS A 389 1.47 -0.85 -12.67
C HIS A 389 2.22 -1.26 -11.40
N VAL A 390 1.76 -0.78 -10.24
CA VAL A 390 2.35 -1.15 -8.94
C VAL A 390 2.11 -2.62 -8.62
N VAL A 391 0.88 -3.12 -8.78
CA VAL A 391 0.52 -4.54 -8.58
C VAL A 391 1.45 -5.47 -9.38
N ARG A 392 1.68 -5.15 -10.66
CA ARG A 392 2.60 -5.93 -11.51
C ARG A 392 4.06 -5.82 -11.08
N GLY A 393 4.45 -4.66 -10.57
CA GLY A 393 5.80 -4.48 -10.01
C GLY A 393 6.03 -5.33 -8.78
N VAL A 394 5.05 -5.39 -7.87
CA VAL A 394 5.08 -6.25 -6.68
C VAL A 394 5.13 -7.72 -7.09
N ASP A 395 4.30 -8.15 -8.05
CA ASP A 395 4.31 -9.51 -8.59
C ASP A 395 5.70 -9.91 -9.10
N ARG A 396 6.31 -9.09 -9.97
CA ARG A 396 7.67 -9.35 -10.49
C ARG A 396 8.73 -9.42 -9.39
N PHE A 397 8.69 -8.49 -8.43
CA PHE A 397 9.60 -8.49 -7.31
C PHE A 397 9.49 -9.77 -6.48
N LEU A 398 8.28 -10.16 -6.12
CA LEU A 398 8.03 -11.34 -5.28
C LEU A 398 8.38 -12.65 -6.01
N ARG A 399 8.09 -12.76 -7.32
CA ARG A 399 8.49 -13.92 -8.12
C ARG A 399 9.99 -14.04 -8.22
N PHE A 400 10.69 -12.95 -8.54
CA PHE A 400 12.15 -12.94 -8.58
C PHE A 400 12.74 -13.36 -7.23
N THR A 401 12.21 -12.84 -6.14
CA THR A 401 12.67 -13.19 -4.79
C THR A 401 12.42 -14.67 -4.48
N ARG A 402 11.27 -15.20 -4.91
CA ARG A 402 10.95 -16.62 -4.76
C ARG A 402 11.90 -17.52 -5.55
N GLU A 403 12.15 -17.20 -6.83
CA GLU A 403 13.07 -17.97 -7.68
C GLU A 403 14.47 -18.01 -7.05
N ARG A 404 14.97 -16.89 -6.57
CA ARG A 404 16.25 -16.86 -5.85
C ARG A 404 16.24 -17.68 -4.56
N TRP A 405 15.13 -17.70 -3.84
CA TRP A 405 15.01 -18.46 -2.60
C TRP A 405 14.94 -19.98 -2.85
N VAL A 406 14.30 -20.40 -3.95
CA VAL A 406 14.20 -21.83 -4.32
C VAL A 406 15.53 -22.38 -4.86
N HIS A 407 16.32 -21.55 -5.55
CA HIS A 407 17.53 -21.98 -6.24
C HIS A 407 18.83 -21.54 -5.55
N GLY A 408 18.77 -20.77 -4.46
CA GLY A 408 19.93 -20.33 -3.65
C GLY A 408 20.07 -21.11 -2.40
#